data_1adaf11e2ed1cf1298cb02f38cb0d27e
#
_entry.id   1adaf11e2ed1cf1298cb02f38cb0d27e
#
_cell.length_a   1.000
_cell.length_b   1.000
_cell.length_c   1.000
_cell.angle_alpha   90.00
_cell.angle_beta   90.00
_cell.angle_gamma   90.00
#
_symmetry.space_group_name_H-M   'P 1'
#
loop_
_entity.id
_entity.type
_entity.pdbx_description
1 polymer ?
#
loop_
_entity_poly.entity_id
_entity_poly.type
_entity_poly.pdbx_seq_one_letter_code
_entity_poly.pdbx_strand_id
1 'polypeptide(L)'
;AMIAGKLKQRRIQSVLLSRQSVFDSAEADSLSALIGFWLNPRQTDWLRFVLTGVLFGYTAKEIYELNLNEHQLLKWLESSAEAMEKWRKGGIFAAVQQFAALHDIETRLLKGGNERSLTNYYQILELLAEEDSQSRNPAALHKWLNEQISRARSGHFPSDAQTIRLESDEKLVKIV
;
A
#
# COMPACT_ATOMS: atom_id res chain seq x y z
N ALA A 1 23.62 11.14 -13.21
CA ALA A 1 23.09 11.16 -14.60
C ALA A 1 24.16 10.75 -15.65
N MET A 2 25.41 11.22 -15.53
CA MET A 2 26.46 10.99 -16.56
C MET A 2 26.97 9.52 -16.60
N ILE A 3 27.08 8.84 -15.47
CA ILE A 3 27.55 7.44 -15.38
C ILE A 3 26.51 6.47 -15.95
N ALA A 4 25.25 6.65 -15.62
CA ALA A 4 24.15 5.83 -16.13
C ALA A 4 24.04 5.90 -17.67
N GLY A 5 24.25 7.08 -18.27
CA GLY A 5 24.31 7.26 -19.73
C GLY A 5 25.43 6.49 -20.40
N LYS A 6 26.62 6.45 -19.82
CA LYS A 6 27.77 5.70 -20.32
C LYS A 6 27.59 4.18 -20.20
N LEU A 7 26.92 3.70 -19.14
CA LEU A 7 26.62 2.28 -18.98
C LEU A 7 25.55 1.82 -19.99
N LYS A 8 24.54 2.65 -20.26
CA LYS A 8 23.52 2.38 -21.27
C LYS A 8 24.13 2.23 -22.69
N GLN A 9 25.13 3.08 -23.04
CA GLN A 9 25.85 2.97 -24.30
C GLN A 9 26.62 1.63 -24.44
N ARG A 10 27.05 1.06 -23.33
CA ARG A 10 27.74 -0.24 -23.31
C ARG A 10 26.81 -1.43 -23.12
N ARG A 11 25.48 -1.24 -23.22
CA ARG A 11 24.45 -2.28 -22.97
C ARG A 11 24.53 -2.92 -21.58
N ILE A 12 25.08 -2.21 -20.60
CA ILE A 12 25.13 -2.64 -19.22
C ILE A 12 23.85 -2.11 -18.54
N GLN A 13 23.03 -3.01 -18.06
CA GLN A 13 21.85 -2.64 -17.27
C GLN A 13 22.33 -2.08 -15.93
N SER A 14 21.90 -0.87 -15.60
CA SER A 14 22.24 -0.21 -14.35
C SER A 14 20.98 0.35 -13.71
N VAL A 15 20.86 0.21 -12.40
CA VAL A 15 19.82 0.84 -11.60
C VAL A 15 20.44 2.00 -10.84
N LEU A 16 19.95 3.19 -11.08
CA LEU A 16 20.15 4.30 -10.15
C LEU A 16 19.36 3.94 -8.89
N LEU A 17 20.06 3.74 -7.78
CA LEU A 17 19.43 3.69 -6.46
C LEU A 17 18.87 5.09 -6.19
N SER A 18 17.68 5.37 -6.74
CA SER A 18 16.90 6.50 -6.25
C SER A 18 16.47 6.13 -4.84
N ARG A 19 16.85 6.94 -3.86
CA ARG A 19 16.38 6.80 -2.48
C ARG A 19 14.90 7.23 -2.41
N GLN A 20 14.06 6.55 -3.16
CA GLN A 20 12.62 6.77 -3.11
C GLN A 20 12.06 6.04 -1.89
N SER A 21 11.22 6.75 -1.17
CA SER A 21 10.49 6.15 -0.05
C SER A 21 9.36 5.28 -0.57
N VAL A 22 9.17 4.11 0.03
CA VAL A 22 7.99 3.26 -0.22
C VAL A 22 6.67 3.98 0.14
N PHE A 23 6.74 4.99 1.01
CA PHE A 23 5.57 5.81 1.34
C PHE A 23 5.20 6.83 0.24
N ASP A 24 6.04 7.04 -0.78
CA ASP A 24 5.68 7.80 -1.99
C ASP A 24 5.19 6.87 -3.10
N SER A 25 4.35 5.93 -2.75
CA SER A 25 3.77 4.94 -3.67
C SER A 25 2.24 4.97 -3.62
N ALA A 26 1.62 4.49 -4.70
CA ALA A 26 0.17 4.35 -4.78
C ALA A 26 -0.37 3.31 -3.78
N GLU A 27 0.45 2.32 -3.41
CA GLU A 27 0.11 1.31 -2.40
C GLU A 27 0.00 1.95 -1.01
N ALA A 28 0.88 2.91 -0.68
CA ALA A 28 0.80 3.66 0.58
C ALA A 28 -0.50 4.48 0.67
N ASP A 29 -0.86 5.18 -0.41
CA ASP A 29 -2.12 5.92 -0.48
C ASP A 29 -3.33 5.00 -0.29
N SER A 30 -3.33 3.86 -0.98
CA SER A 30 -4.45 2.91 -0.92
C SER A 30 -4.58 2.27 0.47
N LEU A 31 -3.47 1.95 1.13
CA LEU A 31 -3.49 1.45 2.51
C LEU A 31 -3.95 2.53 3.49
N SER A 32 -3.50 3.77 3.33
CA SER A 32 -3.97 4.89 4.15
C SER A 32 -5.48 5.12 3.98
N ALA A 33 -5.98 5.08 2.74
CA ALA A 33 -7.40 5.20 2.46
C ALA A 33 -8.21 4.07 3.10
N LEU A 34 -7.73 2.82 3.01
CA LEU A 34 -8.37 1.65 3.61
C LEU A 34 -8.45 1.76 5.12
N ILE A 35 -7.33 2.10 5.78
CA ILE A 35 -7.28 2.28 7.23
C ILE A 35 -8.19 3.43 7.66
N GLY A 36 -8.20 4.55 6.93
CA GLY A 36 -9.08 5.68 7.17
C GLY A 36 -10.56 5.29 7.08
N PHE A 37 -10.92 4.46 6.09
CA PHE A 37 -12.28 3.92 5.96
C PHE A 37 -12.64 3.01 7.15
N TRP A 38 -11.75 2.12 7.57
CA TRP A 38 -12.00 1.27 8.75
C TRP A 38 -12.25 2.08 10.02
N LEU A 39 -11.59 3.22 10.17
CA LEU A 39 -11.81 4.12 11.30
C LEU A 39 -13.16 4.85 11.23
N ASN A 40 -13.68 5.10 10.02
CA ASN A 40 -14.91 5.85 9.77
C ASN A 40 -15.82 5.18 8.73
N PRO A 41 -16.33 3.96 8.97
CA PRO A 41 -17.01 3.15 7.95
C PRO A 41 -18.38 3.70 7.53
N ARG A 42 -18.89 4.73 8.22
CA ARG A 42 -20.18 5.37 7.88
C ARG A 42 -20.12 6.26 6.64
N GLN A 43 -18.92 6.59 6.17
CA GLN A 43 -18.73 7.42 4.98
C GLN A 43 -18.62 6.52 3.74
N THR A 44 -19.76 6.17 3.14
CA THR A 44 -19.82 5.29 1.96
C THR A 44 -19.10 5.88 0.74
N ASP A 45 -19.02 7.21 0.61
CA ASP A 45 -18.24 7.86 -0.44
C ASP A 45 -16.73 7.56 -0.31
N TRP A 46 -16.25 7.39 0.92
CA TRP A 46 -14.88 6.99 1.16
C TRP A 46 -14.60 5.55 0.69
N LEU A 47 -15.55 4.64 0.85
CA LEU A 47 -15.41 3.28 0.32
C LEU A 47 -15.19 3.30 -1.20
N ARG A 48 -15.91 4.14 -1.94
CA ARG A 48 -15.71 4.29 -3.40
C ARG A 48 -14.29 4.74 -3.72
N PHE A 49 -13.76 5.70 -2.98
CA PHE A 49 -12.38 6.15 -3.11
C PHE A 49 -11.38 5.02 -2.83
N VAL A 50 -11.59 4.25 -1.75
CA VAL A 50 -10.75 3.08 -1.41
C VAL A 50 -10.74 2.07 -2.56
N LEU A 51 -11.91 1.75 -3.11
CA LEU A 51 -12.06 0.74 -4.16
C LEU A 51 -11.42 1.13 -5.49
N THR A 52 -11.30 2.42 -5.78
CA THR A 52 -10.58 2.91 -6.99
C THR A 52 -9.07 2.89 -6.83
N GLY A 53 -8.55 2.74 -5.62
CA GLY A 53 -7.10 2.64 -5.35
C GLY A 53 -6.49 1.35 -5.90
N VAL A 54 -5.14 1.33 -5.99
CA VAL A 54 -4.39 0.23 -6.63
C VAL A 54 -4.60 -1.14 -5.99
N LEU A 55 -4.97 -1.19 -4.70
CA LEU A 55 -5.25 -2.46 -4.02
C LEU A 55 -6.49 -3.17 -4.57
N PHE A 56 -7.47 -2.43 -5.08
CA PHE A 56 -8.73 -2.99 -5.58
C PHE A 56 -8.91 -2.77 -7.08
N GLY A 57 -8.53 -1.59 -7.58
CA GLY A 57 -8.54 -1.27 -9.00
C GLY A 57 -9.93 -1.29 -9.63
N TYR A 58 -10.98 -0.95 -8.87
CA TYR A 58 -12.34 -0.93 -9.38
C TYR A 58 -12.51 0.16 -10.44
N THR A 59 -13.13 -0.21 -11.53
CA THR A 59 -13.54 0.71 -12.60
C THR A 59 -14.80 1.49 -12.19
N ALA A 60 -15.08 2.59 -12.89
CA ALA A 60 -16.30 3.35 -12.68
C ALA A 60 -17.57 2.50 -12.85
N LYS A 61 -17.54 1.50 -13.76
CA LYS A 61 -18.65 0.56 -13.98
C LYS A 61 -18.87 -0.33 -12.75
N GLU A 62 -17.80 -0.92 -12.19
CA GLU A 62 -17.88 -1.78 -11.00
C GLU A 62 -18.35 -0.99 -9.78
N ILE A 63 -17.92 0.28 -9.63
CA ILE A 63 -18.43 1.17 -8.58
C ILE A 63 -19.92 1.46 -8.77
N TYR A 64 -20.35 1.69 -10.00
CA TYR A 64 -21.78 1.90 -10.27
C TYR A 64 -22.61 0.65 -9.94
N GLU A 65 -22.16 -0.53 -10.35
CA GLU A 65 -22.81 -1.81 -10.05
C GLU A 65 -22.87 -2.07 -8.53
N LEU A 66 -21.78 -1.77 -7.80
CA LEU A 66 -21.75 -1.86 -6.34
C LEU A 66 -22.82 -0.98 -5.68
N ASN A 67 -23.01 0.26 -6.19
CA ASN A 67 -24.02 1.18 -5.64
C ASN A 67 -25.45 0.69 -5.82
N LEU A 68 -25.71 -0.14 -6.83
CA LEU A 68 -27.01 -0.78 -7.07
C LEU A 68 -27.21 -2.07 -6.25
N ASN A 69 -26.17 -2.55 -5.57
CA ASN A 69 -26.19 -3.82 -4.87
C ASN A 69 -25.94 -3.61 -3.36
N GLU A 70 -27.01 -3.32 -2.63
CA GLU A 70 -26.97 -3.10 -1.18
C GLU A 70 -26.33 -4.28 -0.41
N HIS A 71 -26.58 -5.49 -0.85
CA HIS A 71 -26.01 -6.68 -0.21
C HIS A 71 -24.48 -6.74 -0.35
N GLN A 72 -23.93 -6.35 -1.50
CA GLN A 72 -22.48 -6.25 -1.67
C GLN A 72 -21.89 -5.12 -0.83
N LEU A 73 -22.57 -3.99 -0.73
CA LEU A 73 -22.15 -2.88 0.12
C LEU A 73 -22.09 -3.31 1.59
N LEU A 74 -23.11 -4.02 2.07
CA LEU A 74 -23.13 -4.55 3.44
C LEU A 74 -21.95 -5.50 3.70
N LYS A 75 -21.60 -6.36 2.76
CA LYS A 75 -20.42 -7.25 2.91
C LYS A 75 -19.11 -6.46 3.08
N TRP A 76 -18.95 -5.32 2.39
CA TRP A 76 -17.79 -4.46 2.59
C TRP A 76 -17.75 -3.85 3.99
N LEU A 77 -18.90 -3.45 4.52
CA LEU A 77 -19.00 -2.89 5.87
C LEU A 77 -18.74 -3.97 6.93
N GLU A 78 -19.30 -5.17 6.76
CA GLU A 78 -19.11 -6.31 7.66
C GLU A 78 -17.65 -6.75 7.69
N SER A 79 -17.01 -6.96 6.52
CA SER A 79 -15.60 -7.34 6.45
C SER A 79 -14.66 -6.27 7.05
N SER A 80 -15.04 -5.00 6.92
CA SER A 80 -14.29 -3.89 7.53
C SER A 80 -14.43 -3.89 9.06
N ALA A 81 -15.61 -4.19 9.58
CA ALA A 81 -15.81 -4.32 11.03
C ALA A 81 -15.03 -5.52 11.61
N GLU A 82 -15.01 -6.65 10.89
CA GLU A 82 -14.22 -7.83 11.25
C GLU A 82 -12.72 -7.54 11.24
N ALA A 83 -12.24 -6.79 10.23
CA ALA A 83 -10.84 -6.38 10.15
C ALA A 83 -10.46 -5.49 11.34
N MET A 84 -11.31 -4.54 11.74
CA MET A 84 -11.08 -3.71 12.92
C MET A 84 -11.03 -4.51 14.22
N GLU A 85 -11.90 -5.51 14.36
CA GLU A 85 -11.88 -6.41 15.51
C GLU A 85 -10.61 -7.28 15.51
N LYS A 86 -10.20 -7.77 14.35
CA LYS A 86 -8.95 -8.50 14.18
C LYS A 86 -7.73 -7.65 14.51
N TRP A 87 -7.74 -6.37 14.11
CA TRP A 87 -6.67 -5.44 14.45
C TRP A 87 -6.52 -5.26 15.95
N ARG A 88 -7.62 -5.02 16.66
CA ARG A 88 -7.59 -4.87 18.13
C ARG A 88 -7.00 -6.09 18.85
N LYS A 89 -7.21 -7.29 18.32
CA LYS A 89 -6.76 -8.55 18.91
C LYS A 89 -5.35 -8.96 18.48
N GLY A 90 -5.06 -8.80 17.20
CA GLY A 90 -3.88 -9.39 16.55
C GLY A 90 -2.94 -8.41 15.84
N GLY A 91 -3.24 -7.10 15.89
CA GLY A 91 -2.46 -6.08 15.20
C GLY A 91 -2.84 -5.86 13.75
N ILE A 92 -2.34 -4.77 13.19
CA ILE A 92 -2.68 -4.32 11.82
C ILE A 92 -2.30 -5.35 10.77
N PHE A 93 -1.16 -6.03 10.90
CA PHE A 93 -0.71 -7.04 9.94
C PHE A 93 -1.74 -8.16 9.77
N ALA A 94 -2.20 -8.74 10.87
CA ALA A 94 -3.19 -9.81 10.85
C ALA A 94 -4.54 -9.36 10.29
N ALA A 95 -4.94 -8.13 10.57
CA ALA A 95 -6.17 -7.54 10.05
C ALA A 95 -6.12 -7.35 8.53
N VAL A 96 -5.05 -6.73 8.03
CA VAL A 96 -4.87 -6.48 6.60
C VAL A 96 -4.72 -7.78 5.83
N GLN A 97 -3.98 -8.76 6.35
CA GLN A 97 -3.83 -10.09 5.73
C GLN A 97 -5.17 -10.82 5.59
N GLN A 98 -5.98 -10.86 6.65
CA GLN A 98 -7.30 -11.48 6.58
C GLN A 98 -8.21 -10.78 5.58
N PHE A 99 -8.21 -9.44 5.57
CA PHE A 99 -8.99 -8.64 4.65
C PHE A 99 -8.51 -8.81 3.20
N ALA A 100 -7.20 -8.85 2.98
CA ALA A 100 -6.59 -9.07 1.68
C ALA A 100 -6.96 -10.41 1.07
N ALA A 101 -6.95 -11.47 1.88
CA ALA A 101 -7.37 -12.81 1.45
C ALA A 101 -8.87 -12.84 1.08
N LEU A 102 -9.72 -12.15 1.84
CA LEU A 102 -11.17 -12.10 1.58
C LEU A 102 -11.52 -11.33 0.29
N HIS A 103 -10.72 -10.34 -0.08
CA HIS A 103 -10.97 -9.45 -1.21
C HIS A 103 -9.98 -9.63 -2.38
N ASP A 104 -9.18 -10.70 -2.38
CA ASP A 104 -8.22 -11.06 -3.44
C ASP A 104 -7.21 -9.95 -3.77
N ILE A 105 -6.78 -9.15 -2.79
CA ILE A 105 -5.90 -8.00 -3.00
C ILE A 105 -4.58 -8.44 -3.67
N GLU A 106 -3.93 -9.48 -3.17
CA GLU A 106 -2.65 -9.97 -3.69
C GLU A 106 -2.78 -10.43 -5.15
N THR A 107 -3.86 -11.17 -5.46
CA THR A 107 -4.15 -11.61 -6.82
C THR A 107 -4.38 -10.42 -7.75
N ARG A 108 -5.02 -9.36 -7.26
CA ARG A 108 -5.24 -8.12 -8.03
C ARG A 108 -3.94 -7.37 -8.30
N LEU A 109 -3.09 -7.23 -7.30
CA LEU A 109 -1.78 -6.60 -7.45
C LEU A 109 -0.89 -7.34 -8.46
N LEU A 110 -0.92 -8.68 -8.46
CA LEU A 110 -0.17 -9.51 -9.41
C LEU A 110 -0.72 -9.48 -10.84
N LYS A 111 -2.04 -9.39 -11.03
CA LYS A 111 -2.66 -9.31 -12.37
C LYS A 111 -2.18 -8.14 -13.21
N GLY A 112 -1.74 -7.07 -12.58
CA GLY A 112 -1.13 -5.92 -13.25
C GLY A 112 0.28 -6.18 -13.81
N GLY A 113 0.85 -7.38 -13.63
CA GLY A 113 2.23 -7.71 -14.00
C GLY A 113 3.27 -6.92 -13.22
N ASN A 114 2.88 -6.35 -12.09
CA ASN A 114 3.71 -5.46 -11.31
C ASN A 114 4.07 -6.08 -9.96
N GLU A 115 5.06 -6.99 -9.97
CA GLU A 115 5.63 -7.60 -8.75
C GLU A 115 6.07 -6.51 -7.75
N ARG A 116 6.47 -5.35 -8.24
CA ARG A 116 6.84 -4.20 -7.42
C ARG A 116 5.69 -3.71 -6.53
N SER A 117 4.45 -3.68 -7.03
CA SER A 117 3.28 -3.29 -6.23
C SER A 117 3.08 -4.24 -5.04
N LEU A 118 3.27 -5.53 -5.25
CA LEU A 118 3.19 -6.50 -4.17
C LEU A 118 4.33 -6.34 -3.17
N THR A 119 5.56 -6.10 -3.64
CA THR A 119 6.72 -5.83 -2.79
C THR A 119 6.53 -4.56 -1.95
N ASN A 120 6.06 -3.47 -2.56
CA ASN A 120 5.76 -2.21 -1.86
C ASN A 120 4.66 -2.42 -0.80
N TYR A 121 3.58 -3.12 -1.18
CA TYR A 121 2.48 -3.45 -0.27
C TYR A 121 2.97 -4.16 0.99
N TYR A 122 3.77 -5.22 0.84
CA TYR A 122 4.30 -5.96 1.98
C TYR A 122 5.30 -5.14 2.79
N GLN A 123 6.17 -4.38 2.14
CA GLN A 123 7.13 -3.52 2.85
C GLN A 123 6.40 -2.47 3.71
N ILE A 124 5.36 -1.84 3.19
CA ILE A 124 4.57 -0.88 3.96
C ILE A 124 3.85 -1.58 5.12
N LEU A 125 3.32 -2.77 4.88
CA LEU A 125 2.62 -3.54 5.91
C LEU A 125 3.54 -3.98 7.05
N GLU A 126 4.79 -4.33 6.76
CA GLU A 126 5.82 -4.61 7.77
C GLU A 126 6.11 -3.36 8.62
N LEU A 127 6.30 -2.20 7.99
CA LEU A 127 6.54 -0.92 8.69
C LEU A 127 5.33 -0.50 9.55
N LEU A 128 4.11 -0.71 9.05
CA LEU A 128 2.89 -0.48 9.83
C LEU A 128 2.81 -1.41 11.04
N ALA A 129 3.18 -2.68 10.88
CA ALA A 129 3.15 -3.64 11.97
C ALA A 129 4.16 -3.30 13.07
N GLU A 130 5.35 -2.82 12.69
CA GLU A 130 6.36 -2.37 13.62
C GLU A 130 5.85 -1.18 14.46
N GLU A 131 5.28 -0.17 13.81
CA GLU A 131 4.72 1.01 14.49
C GLU A 131 3.51 0.66 15.36
N ASP A 132 2.59 -0.18 14.86
CA ASP A 132 1.40 -0.64 15.59
C ASP A 132 1.76 -1.39 16.87
N SER A 133 2.86 -2.16 16.86
CA SER A 133 3.33 -2.90 18.02
C SER A 133 3.67 -2.00 19.21
N GLN A 134 4.04 -0.75 18.97
CA GLN A 134 4.45 0.22 19.99
C GLN A 134 3.26 0.89 20.66
N SER A 135 2.22 1.26 19.91
CA SER A 135 1.11 2.07 20.44
C SER A 135 -0.24 1.36 20.50
N ARG A 136 -0.47 0.37 19.61
CA ARG A 136 -1.75 -0.34 19.40
C ARG A 136 -2.96 0.59 19.31
N ASN A 137 -2.75 1.78 18.77
CA ASN A 137 -3.80 2.78 18.58
C ASN A 137 -4.06 3.00 17.09
N PRO A 138 -5.17 2.50 16.54
CA PRO A 138 -5.49 2.62 15.12
C PRO A 138 -5.49 4.05 14.58
N ALA A 139 -6.01 5.02 15.33
CA ALA A 139 -6.03 6.40 14.91
C ALA A 139 -4.62 7.03 14.88
N ALA A 140 -3.79 6.69 15.87
CA ALA A 140 -2.40 7.14 15.92
C ALA A 140 -1.59 6.54 14.76
N LEU A 141 -1.78 5.24 14.45
CA LEU A 141 -1.12 4.59 13.32
C LEU A 141 -1.51 5.23 11.98
N HIS A 142 -2.80 5.51 11.77
CA HIS A 142 -3.26 6.18 10.56
C HIS A 142 -2.65 7.58 10.40
N LYS A 143 -2.59 8.35 11.49
CA LYS A 143 -1.94 9.66 11.52
C LYS A 143 -0.46 9.54 11.16
N TRP A 144 0.25 8.61 11.79
CA TRP A 144 1.66 8.34 11.50
C TRP A 144 1.89 7.99 10.02
N LEU A 145 1.07 7.09 9.45
CA LEU A 145 1.17 6.73 8.02
C LEU A 145 1.02 7.96 7.11
N ASN A 146 0.03 8.82 7.37
CA ASN A 146 -0.17 10.05 6.60
C ASN A 146 1.00 11.03 6.74
N GLU A 147 1.61 11.10 7.92
CA GLU A 147 2.83 11.89 8.15
C GLU A 147 4.02 11.33 7.34
N GLN A 148 4.20 9.99 7.29
CA GLN A 148 5.25 9.37 6.47
C GLN A 148 5.05 9.66 4.97
N ILE A 149 3.81 9.52 4.47
CA ILE A 149 3.46 9.84 3.08
C ILE A 149 3.77 11.31 2.77
N SER A 150 3.37 12.22 3.64
CA SER A 150 3.62 13.66 3.49
C SER A 150 5.12 13.99 3.48
N ARG A 151 5.89 13.39 4.39
CA ARG A 151 7.35 13.56 4.45
C ARG A 151 8.04 13.03 3.20
N ALA A 152 7.64 11.86 2.71
CA ALA A 152 8.19 11.28 1.49
C ALA A 152 7.99 12.22 0.29
N ARG A 153 6.80 12.79 0.13
CA ARG A 153 6.46 13.75 -0.93
C ARG A 153 7.13 15.11 -0.79
N SER A 154 7.49 15.49 0.43
CA SER A 154 8.22 16.74 0.70
C SER A 154 9.73 16.61 0.47
N GLY A 155 10.21 15.48 -0.07
CA GLY A 155 11.62 15.27 -0.41
C GLY A 155 12.50 14.94 0.79
N HIS A 156 11.92 14.51 1.92
CA HIS A 156 12.71 14.00 3.03
C HIS A 156 13.36 12.66 2.65
N PHE A 157 14.64 12.50 2.99
CA PHE A 157 15.33 11.24 2.74
C PHE A 157 14.73 10.12 3.61
N PRO A 158 14.34 9.00 2.98
CA PRO A 158 13.84 7.85 3.72
C PRO A 158 14.96 7.19 4.53
N SER A 159 14.60 6.52 5.64
CA SER A 159 15.48 5.56 6.27
C SER A 159 15.72 4.35 5.36
N ASP A 160 16.73 3.53 5.67
CA ASP A 160 17.00 2.32 4.87
C ASP A 160 15.79 1.37 4.84
N ALA A 161 15.04 1.27 5.95
CA ALA A 161 13.83 0.45 6.02
C ALA A 161 12.68 0.99 5.13
N GLN A 162 12.64 2.31 4.91
CA GLN A 162 11.62 2.99 4.11
C GLN A 162 12.02 3.12 2.63
N THR A 163 13.28 2.85 2.30
CA THR A 163 13.76 2.86 0.91
C THR A 163 13.15 1.69 0.16
N ILE A 164 12.61 1.96 -1.05
CA ILE A 164 12.00 0.93 -1.89
C ILE A 164 12.98 -0.23 -2.08
N ARG A 165 12.54 -1.43 -1.73
CA ARG A 165 13.29 -2.66 -1.97
C ARG A 165 13.34 -2.91 -3.47
N LEU A 166 14.55 -3.04 -4.00
CA LEU A 166 14.72 -3.47 -5.38
C LEU A 166 14.53 -4.99 -5.43
N GLU A 167 13.73 -5.44 -6.38
CA GLU A 167 13.71 -6.85 -6.74
C GLU A 167 15.14 -7.27 -7.10
N SER A 168 15.52 -8.48 -6.70
CA SER A 168 16.87 -9.00 -6.89
C SER A 168 17.12 -9.30 -8.37
N ASP A 169 17.38 -8.26 -9.15
CA ASP A 169 17.96 -8.39 -10.47
C ASP A 169 19.47 -8.57 -10.31
N GLU A 170 19.91 -9.82 -10.14
CA GLU A 170 21.31 -10.21 -9.93
C GLU A 170 22.28 -9.71 -11.02
N LYS A 171 21.74 -9.15 -12.12
CA LYS A 171 22.46 -8.66 -13.29
C LYS A 171 22.63 -7.15 -13.37
N LEU A 172 22.14 -6.40 -12.38
CA LEU A 172 22.16 -4.93 -12.42
C LEU A 172 23.35 -4.34 -11.66
N VAL A 173 24.03 -3.39 -12.29
CA VAL A 173 25.06 -2.58 -11.62
C VAL A 173 24.39 -1.50 -10.77
N LYS A 174 24.60 -1.55 -9.46
CA LYS A 174 24.12 -0.52 -8.52
C LYS A 174 25.03 0.70 -8.59
N ILE A 175 24.45 1.86 -8.91
CA ILE A 175 25.13 3.16 -8.90
C ILE A 175 24.65 3.90 -7.64
N VAL A 176 25.59 4.16 -6.75
CA VAL A 176 25.38 4.91 -5.50
C VAL A 176 25.61 6.40 -5.75
#